data_16b89345c1207084598a113c962104a0
#
_entry.id   16b89345c1207084598a113c962104a0
#
_cell.length_a   1.000
_cell.length_b   1.000
_cell.length_c   1.000
_cell.angle_alpha   90.00
_cell.angle_beta   90.00
_cell.angle_gamma   90.00
#
_symmetry.space_group_name_H-M   'P 1'
#
loop_
_entity.id
_entity.type
_entity.pdbx_description
1 polymer ?
#
loop_
_entity_poly.entity_id
_entity_poly.type
_entity_poly.pdbx_seq_one_letter_code
_entity_poly.pdbx_strand_id
1 'polypeptide(L)'
;TTDTMYLVTRKGGAAMIELQSVDLLTGELTMVKNYGHQLMGPYNIAISDDGVMYANRRTSANLFVVDRETWTMKAVTGEDGKAITFQDHTGAKLSPNYAQSMTFADGKIYWTYFNGKASGNTSELLTIDPANGYAYTHTAFGNVSAAGQSYQSDNELVGLLTLEETEYQIPSSSEVTSIWLDTTQLLMKVGETAEVKVNPIPWNVELTNVTWSSSNEAVATVDNGVVTATGTGDAVITARCGDLTATCQVVTIKISGGFYAYDYYNGADNYGDMIRVDLENMTYESLADVPVEFIAGDYNGHDGCFYGYDEGGQLYRYNVETGECTAAGAAQGNYPSDMAYDYTTGNMYAVNNGSLYSVNLKTGEMVSVAYGSGSLTLWTLACDGKGQLYSIATSGELVKLQVNGRRLEYELVMENLGYLSYVQSMCYDYANDVLVWATPEYATVAWIGHNAETPYIIPMGEPTGTGVFEFVGMYTIPERIPELAPVAVEGVSLYTTDRLMLTGSEYNPN
;
A
#
# COMPACT_ATOMS: atom_id res chain seq x y z
N THR A 1 6.51 7.44 36.76
CA THR A 1 6.22 6.53 37.85
C THR A 1 6.40 5.05 37.49
N THR A 2 6.12 4.56 36.32
CA THR A 2 6.36 3.15 35.91
C THR A 2 7.14 3.03 34.62
N ASP A 3 7.57 4.12 34.01
CA ASP A 3 8.25 4.20 32.70
C ASP A 3 7.57 3.35 31.60
N THR A 4 6.26 3.18 31.72
CA THR A 4 5.47 2.37 30.80
C THR A 4 4.54 3.28 30.00
N MET A 5 4.69 3.28 28.69
CA MET A 5 3.75 3.92 27.78
C MET A 5 2.59 2.98 27.51
N TYR A 6 1.39 3.53 27.44
CA TYR A 6 0.17 2.79 27.08
C TYR A 6 -0.43 3.34 25.80
N LEU A 7 -0.96 2.44 24.98
CA LEU A 7 -1.59 2.75 23.72
C LEU A 7 -2.99 2.13 23.66
N VAL A 8 -3.97 2.92 23.24
CA VAL A 8 -5.30 2.42 22.91
C VAL A 8 -5.36 2.19 21.41
N THR A 9 -5.53 0.95 21.00
CA THR A 9 -5.60 0.57 19.60
C THR A 9 -7.00 0.11 19.20
N ARG A 10 -7.34 0.30 17.92
CA ARG A 10 -8.53 -0.26 17.30
C ARG A 10 -8.12 -1.29 16.26
N LYS A 11 -8.72 -2.47 16.30
CA LYS A 11 -8.42 -3.55 15.37
C LYS A 11 -9.64 -3.89 14.53
N GLY A 12 -9.44 -3.81 13.19
CA GLY A 12 -10.40 -4.24 12.17
C GLY A 12 -11.70 -3.44 12.10
N GLY A 13 -12.50 -3.69 11.07
CA GLY A 13 -13.82 -3.05 10.85
C GLY A 13 -14.86 -3.32 11.93
N ALA A 14 -14.60 -4.25 12.85
CA ALA A 14 -15.48 -4.61 13.99
C ALA A 14 -15.27 -3.73 15.22
N ALA A 15 -14.41 -2.70 15.13
CA ALA A 15 -14.19 -1.73 16.19
C ALA A 15 -13.91 -2.34 17.57
N MET A 16 -13.01 -3.30 17.64
CA MET A 16 -12.49 -3.80 18.92
C MET A 16 -11.48 -2.80 19.49
N ILE A 17 -11.54 -2.59 20.81
CA ILE A 17 -10.62 -1.74 21.56
C ILE A 17 -9.68 -2.62 22.37
N GLU A 18 -8.39 -2.38 22.19
CA GLU A 18 -7.32 -3.01 22.98
C GLU A 18 -6.50 -1.94 23.68
N LEU A 19 -6.16 -2.18 24.93
CA LEU A 19 -5.15 -1.44 25.66
C LEU A 19 -3.86 -2.25 25.62
N GLN A 20 -2.78 -1.62 25.17
CA GLN A 20 -1.49 -2.22 25.02
C GLN A 20 -0.44 -1.40 25.79
N SER A 21 0.57 -2.04 26.30
CA SER A 21 1.79 -1.37 26.74
C SER A 21 2.82 -1.40 25.62
N VAL A 22 3.63 -0.35 25.54
CA VAL A 22 4.67 -0.19 24.53
C VAL A 22 6.02 -0.30 25.21
N ASP A 23 6.87 -1.20 24.76
CA ASP A 23 8.27 -1.18 25.06
C ASP A 23 8.93 -0.05 24.26
N LEU A 24 9.43 0.97 24.93
CA LEU A 24 9.97 2.15 24.26
C LEU A 24 11.35 1.91 23.60
N LEU A 25 11.98 0.78 23.88
CA LEU A 25 13.27 0.42 23.30
C LEU A 25 13.10 -0.38 22.00
N THR A 26 12.15 -1.33 22.02
CA THR A 26 11.93 -2.26 20.90
C THR A 26 10.73 -1.87 20.03
N GLY A 27 9.85 -1.03 20.54
CA GLY A 27 8.55 -0.75 19.91
C GLY A 27 7.54 -1.89 20.06
N GLU A 28 7.90 -2.97 20.77
CA GLU A 28 7.02 -4.13 20.92
C GLU A 28 5.76 -3.76 21.70
N LEU A 29 4.63 -4.22 21.19
CA LEU A 29 3.32 -4.03 21.79
C LEU A 29 2.89 -5.29 22.55
N THR A 30 2.67 -5.13 23.84
CA THR A 30 2.11 -6.21 24.69
C THR A 30 0.67 -5.91 25.03
N MET A 31 -0.24 -6.85 24.73
CA MET A 31 -1.65 -6.68 25.05
C MET A 31 -1.86 -6.72 26.57
N VAL A 32 -2.39 -5.63 27.12
CA VAL A 32 -2.79 -5.51 28.53
C VAL A 32 -4.23 -5.96 28.70
N LYS A 33 -5.14 -5.48 27.85
CA LYS A 33 -6.57 -5.79 27.93
C LYS A 33 -7.25 -5.66 26.58
N ASN A 34 -8.03 -6.66 26.21
CA ASN A 34 -9.01 -6.57 25.14
C ASN A 34 -10.38 -6.27 25.73
N TYR A 35 -10.96 -5.15 25.35
CA TYR A 35 -12.30 -4.72 25.82
C TYR A 35 -13.43 -5.21 24.90
N GLY A 36 -13.11 -5.89 23.82
CA GLY A 36 -14.11 -6.27 22.82
C GLY A 36 -14.63 -5.07 22.05
N HIS A 37 -15.93 -4.86 22.07
CA HIS A 37 -16.57 -3.81 21.28
C HIS A 37 -16.14 -2.39 21.68
N GLN A 38 -16.02 -1.48 20.69
CA GLN A 38 -15.57 -0.08 20.86
C GLN A 38 -16.33 0.76 21.91
N LEU A 39 -17.54 0.36 22.28
CA LEU A 39 -18.34 1.03 23.30
C LEU A 39 -18.00 0.57 24.73
N MET A 40 -17.14 -0.42 24.89
CA MET A 40 -16.83 -1.02 26.20
C MET A 40 -15.49 -0.58 26.77
N GLY A 41 -14.54 -0.19 25.91
CA GLY A 41 -13.18 0.18 26.31
C GLY A 41 -12.92 1.68 26.34
N PRO A 42 -11.71 2.10 26.77
CA PRO A 42 -11.28 3.48 26.71
C PRO A 42 -11.15 3.94 25.26
N TYR A 43 -11.49 5.20 25.02
CA TYR A 43 -11.29 5.82 23.72
C TYR A 43 -10.01 6.65 23.69
N ASN A 44 -9.80 7.43 24.74
CA ASN A 44 -8.54 8.11 25.05
C ASN A 44 -8.21 7.86 26.52
N ILE A 45 -6.93 7.96 26.87
CA ILE A 45 -6.41 7.83 28.22
C ILE A 45 -5.49 9.01 28.56
N ALA A 46 -5.47 9.40 29.85
CA ALA A 46 -4.53 10.33 30.41
C ALA A 46 -4.11 9.80 31.78
N ILE A 47 -2.84 9.89 32.14
CA ILE A 47 -2.31 9.37 33.41
C ILE A 47 -1.82 10.54 34.25
N SER A 48 -2.34 10.66 35.47
CA SER A 48 -1.92 11.67 36.41
C SER A 48 -0.57 11.33 37.07
N ASP A 49 0.02 12.31 37.73
CA ASP A 49 1.34 12.18 38.37
C ASP A 49 1.36 11.13 39.50
N ASP A 50 0.20 10.92 40.14
CA ASP A 50 0.00 9.89 41.16
C ASP A 50 -0.41 8.52 40.55
N GLY A 51 -0.42 8.41 39.21
CA GLY A 51 -0.62 7.16 38.49
C GLY A 51 -2.07 6.79 38.23
N VAL A 52 -3.04 7.67 38.48
CA VAL A 52 -4.44 7.44 38.13
C VAL A 52 -4.62 7.53 36.61
N MET A 53 -5.13 6.46 36.00
CA MET A 53 -5.41 6.42 34.56
C MET A 53 -6.85 6.86 34.31
N TYR A 54 -7.02 8.11 33.90
CA TYR A 54 -8.30 8.63 33.43
C TYR A 54 -8.59 8.19 32.00
N ALA A 55 -9.87 8.05 31.70
CA ALA A 55 -10.30 7.66 30.35
C ALA A 55 -11.66 8.29 30.00
N ASN A 56 -11.90 8.43 28.71
CA ASN A 56 -13.23 8.62 28.18
C ASN A 56 -13.65 7.36 27.37
N ARG A 57 -14.92 7.29 26.99
CA ARG A 57 -15.48 6.20 26.19
C ARG A 57 -16.21 6.80 25.00
N ARG A 58 -16.12 6.16 23.84
CA ARG A 58 -16.84 6.61 22.65
C ARG A 58 -18.33 6.75 22.94
N THR A 59 -18.94 7.84 22.51
CA THR A 59 -20.37 8.15 22.69
C THR A 59 -20.83 8.28 24.15
N SER A 60 -19.90 8.44 25.10
CA SER A 60 -20.21 8.67 26.51
C SER A 60 -19.53 9.93 27.00
N ALA A 61 -20.27 10.83 27.61
CA ALA A 61 -19.73 12.02 28.24
C ALA A 61 -19.14 11.76 29.65
N ASN A 62 -19.18 10.53 30.16
CA ASN A 62 -18.68 10.23 31.50
C ASN A 62 -17.16 10.19 31.55
N LEU A 63 -16.60 10.73 32.64
CA LEU A 63 -15.23 10.51 33.03
C LEU A 63 -15.10 9.13 33.68
N PHE A 64 -14.10 8.38 33.29
CA PHE A 64 -13.78 7.06 33.82
C PHE A 64 -12.37 7.04 34.41
N VAL A 65 -12.17 6.14 35.37
CA VAL A 65 -10.84 5.69 35.81
C VAL A 65 -10.69 4.23 35.43
N VAL A 66 -9.51 3.88 34.92
CA VAL A 66 -9.14 2.51 34.66
C VAL A 66 -8.45 1.93 35.89
N ASP A 67 -9.03 0.92 36.48
CA ASP A 67 -8.42 0.14 37.56
C ASP A 67 -7.24 -0.65 36.99
N ARG A 68 -6.04 -0.39 37.49
CA ARG A 68 -4.79 -0.93 36.94
C ARG A 68 -4.47 -2.36 37.39
N GLU A 69 -5.22 -2.93 38.32
CA GLU A 69 -5.11 -4.34 38.71
C GLU A 69 -5.99 -5.23 37.82
N THR A 70 -7.22 -4.78 37.59
CA THR A 70 -8.23 -5.54 36.83
C THR A 70 -8.39 -5.07 35.39
N TRP A 71 -7.87 -3.88 35.08
CA TRP A 71 -8.00 -3.17 33.81
C TRP A 71 -9.48 -2.92 33.44
N THR A 72 -10.34 -2.75 34.45
CA THR A 72 -11.76 -2.42 34.24
C THR A 72 -11.98 -0.92 34.36
N MET A 73 -12.95 -0.41 33.59
CA MET A 73 -13.32 0.99 33.62
C MET A 73 -14.45 1.24 34.62
N LYS A 74 -14.26 2.18 35.53
CA LYS A 74 -15.25 2.62 36.51
C LYS A 74 -15.54 4.10 36.30
N ALA A 75 -16.83 4.48 36.22
CA ALA A 75 -17.18 5.89 36.15
C ALA A 75 -16.77 6.60 37.45
N VAL A 76 -16.16 7.77 37.31
CA VAL A 76 -15.86 8.64 38.45
C VAL A 76 -17.17 9.26 38.96
N THR A 77 -17.40 9.23 40.26
CA THR A 77 -18.58 9.81 40.89
C THR A 77 -18.20 11.02 41.72
N GLY A 78 -18.99 12.09 41.60
CA GLY A 78 -18.85 13.27 42.43
C GLY A 78 -19.40 13.05 43.84
N GLU A 79 -19.31 14.08 44.68
CA GLU A 79 -19.84 14.06 46.07
C GLU A 79 -21.33 13.81 46.14
N ASP A 80 -22.06 14.14 45.09
CA ASP A 80 -23.52 13.89 44.96
C ASP A 80 -23.86 12.44 44.55
N GLY A 81 -22.84 11.59 44.40
CA GLY A 81 -22.97 10.18 44.01
C GLY A 81 -23.27 9.97 42.52
N LYS A 82 -23.34 11.03 41.72
CA LYS A 82 -23.54 10.90 40.26
C LYS A 82 -22.24 10.81 39.52
N ALA A 83 -22.30 10.18 38.34
CA ALA A 83 -21.14 10.12 37.49
C ALA A 83 -20.71 11.53 37.01
N ILE A 84 -19.45 11.84 37.15
CA ILE A 84 -18.84 13.06 36.59
C ILE A 84 -18.90 12.95 35.08
N THR A 85 -19.40 13.99 34.42
CA THR A 85 -19.49 14.08 32.97
C THR A 85 -18.65 15.22 32.44
N PHE A 86 -18.02 15.02 31.30
CA PHE A 86 -17.42 16.11 30.55
C PHE A 86 -18.53 17.04 30.05
N GLN A 87 -18.39 18.33 30.39
CA GLN A 87 -19.38 19.35 30.02
C GLN A 87 -18.69 20.70 29.80
N ASP A 88 -19.21 21.47 28.87
CA ASP A 88 -18.75 22.84 28.63
C ASP A 88 -19.29 23.80 29.72
N HIS A 89 -18.93 25.08 29.60
CA HIS A 89 -19.38 26.14 30.52
C HIS A 89 -20.89 26.38 30.50
N THR A 90 -21.61 25.86 29.50
CA THR A 90 -23.09 25.94 29.40
C THR A 90 -23.75 24.73 30.02
N GLY A 91 -23.00 23.71 30.44
CA GLY A 91 -23.48 22.42 30.92
C GLY A 91 -23.83 21.43 29.80
N ALA A 92 -23.47 21.75 28.54
CA ALA A 92 -23.64 20.82 27.44
C ALA A 92 -22.59 19.68 27.53
N LYS A 93 -23.08 18.44 27.39
CA LYS A 93 -22.24 17.26 27.50
C LYS A 93 -21.33 17.12 26.29
N LEU A 94 -20.05 16.82 26.55
CA LEU A 94 -19.02 16.57 25.57
C LEU A 94 -18.77 15.07 25.46
N SER A 95 -18.96 14.50 24.28
CA SER A 95 -18.72 13.07 24.03
C SER A 95 -17.64 12.89 22.97
N PRO A 96 -16.65 12.01 23.20
CA PRO A 96 -15.62 11.77 22.21
C PRO A 96 -16.20 11.14 20.95
N ASN A 97 -15.80 11.70 19.82
CA ASN A 97 -16.10 11.21 18.49
C ASN A 97 -14.89 11.47 17.62
N TYR A 98 -14.57 10.61 16.67
CA TYR A 98 -13.37 10.70 15.84
C TYR A 98 -12.04 10.54 16.58
N ALA A 99 -10.90 10.69 15.90
CA ALA A 99 -9.57 10.57 16.48
C ALA A 99 -9.24 11.81 17.34
N GLN A 100 -8.84 11.58 18.57
CA GLN A 100 -8.59 12.61 19.59
C GLN A 100 -7.50 12.09 20.54
N SER A 101 -6.96 12.95 21.38
CA SER A 101 -5.96 12.58 22.37
C SER A 101 -6.20 13.27 23.70
N MET A 102 -5.79 12.62 24.79
CA MET A 102 -5.81 13.18 26.14
C MET A 102 -4.45 13.05 26.77
N THR A 103 -4.07 14.03 27.60
CA THR A 103 -2.92 14.00 28.49
C THR A 103 -3.26 14.62 29.83
N PHE A 104 -2.38 14.49 30.81
CA PHE A 104 -2.56 15.05 32.15
C PHE A 104 -1.34 15.92 32.52
N ALA A 105 -1.58 17.09 33.07
CA ALA A 105 -0.59 17.96 33.67
C ALA A 105 -1.24 18.94 34.63
N ASP A 106 -0.50 19.40 35.62
CA ASP A 106 -0.93 20.44 36.62
C ASP A 106 -2.30 20.14 37.24
N GLY A 107 -2.57 18.87 37.53
CA GLY A 107 -3.83 18.45 38.12
C GLY A 107 -5.05 18.52 37.17
N LYS A 108 -4.82 18.69 35.88
CA LYS A 108 -5.87 18.82 34.85
C LYS A 108 -5.68 17.82 33.72
N ILE A 109 -6.80 17.47 33.08
CA ILE A 109 -6.79 16.71 31.84
C ILE A 109 -6.85 17.70 30.67
N TYR A 110 -5.93 17.56 29.72
CA TYR A 110 -5.94 18.26 28.44
C TYR A 110 -6.48 17.32 27.39
N TRP A 111 -7.44 17.79 26.60
CA TRP A 111 -8.12 16.98 25.60
C TRP A 111 -8.24 17.72 24.26
N THR A 112 -7.74 17.13 23.17
CA THR A 112 -8.00 17.61 21.81
C THR A 112 -9.40 17.14 21.40
N TYR A 113 -10.39 18.00 21.59
CA TYR A 113 -11.78 17.70 21.35
C TYR A 113 -12.20 18.14 19.95
N PHE A 114 -12.88 17.25 19.23
CA PHE A 114 -13.47 17.53 17.94
C PHE A 114 -15.00 17.52 18.08
N ASN A 115 -15.66 18.63 17.75
CA ASN A 115 -17.10 18.78 18.04
C ASN A 115 -18.04 18.12 17.02
N GLY A 116 -17.55 17.74 15.83
CA GLY A 116 -18.29 16.97 14.82
C GLY A 116 -19.61 17.58 14.32
N LYS A 117 -19.79 18.89 14.43
CA LYS A 117 -21.05 19.55 14.03
C LYS A 117 -21.04 19.87 12.54
N ALA A 118 -22.10 19.52 11.83
CA ALA A 118 -22.25 19.71 10.37
C ALA A 118 -22.14 21.19 9.89
N SER A 119 -22.17 22.17 10.78
CA SER A 119 -22.12 23.59 10.46
C SER A 119 -20.89 24.33 10.99
N GLY A 120 -19.76 23.69 10.99
CA GLY A 120 -18.49 24.27 11.45
C GLY A 120 -17.78 23.36 12.44
N ASN A 121 -17.19 22.30 11.90
CA ASN A 121 -16.33 21.40 12.67
C ASN A 121 -15.12 22.18 13.17
N THR A 122 -14.90 22.15 14.46
CA THR A 122 -13.71 22.77 15.08
C THR A 122 -13.01 21.76 15.97
N SER A 123 -11.70 21.75 15.91
CA SER A 123 -10.87 21.11 16.90
C SER A 123 -10.51 22.11 17.98
N GLU A 124 -10.68 21.73 19.23
CA GLU A 124 -10.46 22.56 20.40
C GLU A 124 -9.51 21.87 21.36
N LEU A 125 -8.59 22.62 21.99
CA LEU A 125 -7.87 22.16 23.15
C LEU A 125 -8.70 22.51 24.38
N LEU A 126 -9.17 21.49 25.07
CA LEU A 126 -9.92 21.63 26.31
C LEU A 126 -9.02 21.34 27.51
N THR A 127 -9.19 22.12 28.57
CA THR A 127 -8.64 21.85 29.90
C THR A 127 -9.79 21.41 30.79
N ILE A 128 -9.69 20.25 31.41
CA ILE A 128 -10.77 19.63 32.18
C ILE A 128 -10.32 19.44 33.62
N ASP A 129 -11.16 19.86 34.55
CA ASP A 129 -11.00 19.54 35.94
C ASP A 129 -11.54 18.13 36.23
N PRO A 130 -10.70 17.15 36.62
CA PRO A 130 -11.17 15.80 36.87
C PRO A 130 -12.08 15.68 38.11
N ALA A 131 -12.11 16.67 39.00
CA ALA A 131 -12.97 16.69 40.19
C ALA A 131 -14.45 16.95 39.87
N ASN A 132 -14.75 17.65 38.78
CA ASN A 132 -16.12 18.03 38.42
C ASN A 132 -16.47 17.84 36.93
N GLY A 133 -15.49 17.55 36.07
CA GLY A 133 -15.67 17.32 34.63
C GLY A 133 -15.89 18.58 33.79
N TYR A 134 -15.77 19.78 34.38
CA TYR A 134 -15.90 21.01 33.60
C TYR A 134 -14.74 21.21 32.66
N ALA A 135 -15.08 21.45 31.41
CA ALA A 135 -14.15 21.73 30.35
C ALA A 135 -14.10 23.23 30.05
N TYR A 136 -12.92 23.77 29.99
CA TYR A 136 -12.65 25.12 29.54
C TYR A 136 -11.92 25.06 28.21
N THR A 137 -12.43 25.77 27.20
CA THR A 137 -11.74 25.90 25.91
C THR A 137 -10.48 26.71 26.13
N HIS A 138 -9.33 26.08 25.88
CA HIS A 138 -8.04 26.75 25.95
C HIS A 138 -7.77 27.50 24.63
N THR A 139 -7.98 26.84 23.51
CA THR A 139 -7.92 27.41 22.17
C THR A 139 -8.73 26.59 21.19
N ALA A 140 -9.31 27.27 20.19
CA ALA A 140 -9.90 26.64 19.02
C ALA A 140 -8.87 26.69 17.89
N PHE A 141 -8.53 25.56 17.31
CA PHE A 141 -7.51 25.50 16.26
C PHE A 141 -8.02 25.97 14.90
N GLY A 142 -9.35 26.12 14.72
CA GLY A 142 -9.96 26.53 13.47
C GLY A 142 -9.75 25.50 12.33
N ASN A 143 -10.28 25.81 11.16
CA ASN A 143 -9.98 25.05 9.95
C ASN A 143 -8.63 25.46 9.42
N VAL A 144 -7.58 24.68 9.63
CA VAL A 144 -6.31 24.86 8.94
C VAL A 144 -6.48 24.28 7.54
N SER A 145 -7.00 25.10 6.61
CA SER A 145 -6.92 24.77 5.20
C SER A 145 -5.48 24.97 4.73
N ALA A 146 -4.81 23.92 4.33
CA ALA A 146 -3.62 24.07 3.50
C ALA A 146 -4.03 24.82 2.23
N ALA A 147 -3.32 25.91 1.92
CA ALA A 147 -3.65 26.79 0.80
C ALA A 147 -3.79 25.97 -0.49
N GLY A 148 -5.01 25.97 -1.06
CA GLY A 148 -5.29 25.45 -2.39
C GLY A 148 -6.08 24.16 -2.50
N GLN A 149 -6.44 23.50 -1.40
CA GLN A 149 -7.28 22.29 -1.47
C GLN A 149 -8.56 22.48 -0.65
N SER A 150 -9.71 22.34 -1.31
CA SER A 150 -11.03 22.36 -0.68
C SER A 150 -11.38 20.99 -0.05
N TYR A 151 -10.46 20.43 0.73
CA TYR A 151 -10.86 19.36 1.62
C TYR A 151 -11.47 19.99 2.87
N GLN A 152 -12.73 19.70 3.12
CA GLN A 152 -13.31 19.79 4.44
C GLN A 152 -12.69 18.67 5.30
N SER A 153 -11.37 18.68 5.45
CA SER A 153 -10.69 17.78 6.37
C SER A 153 -10.80 18.41 7.74
N ASP A 154 -11.70 17.89 8.48
CA ASP A 154 -11.80 18.04 9.90
C ASP A 154 -10.44 17.64 10.48
N ASN A 155 -9.61 18.60 10.91
CA ASN A 155 -8.31 18.31 11.47
C ASN A 155 -8.48 17.61 12.81
N GLU A 156 -8.29 16.30 12.80
CA GLU A 156 -8.25 15.48 14.01
C GLU A 156 -6.83 15.54 14.59
N LEU A 157 -6.70 16.13 15.79
CA LEU A 157 -5.42 16.22 16.46
C LEU A 157 -5.20 14.99 17.35
N VAL A 158 -4.17 14.22 17.05
CA VAL A 158 -3.77 13.03 17.80
C VAL A 158 -2.36 13.19 18.37
N GLY A 159 -2.08 12.51 19.47
CA GLY A 159 -0.74 12.52 20.06
C GLY A 159 -0.44 13.78 20.89
N LEU A 160 -1.33 14.16 21.81
CA LEU A 160 -1.10 15.24 22.76
C LEU A 160 -0.14 14.77 23.88
N LEU A 161 0.91 15.52 24.11
CA LEU A 161 1.81 15.33 25.26
C LEU A 161 2.01 16.65 25.99
N THR A 162 2.28 16.59 27.27
CA THR A 162 2.69 17.71 28.09
C THR A 162 4.13 17.53 28.50
N LEU A 163 4.89 18.61 28.46
CA LEU A 163 6.25 18.66 28.98
C LEU A 163 6.20 19.45 30.31
N GLU A 164 6.60 18.82 31.40
CA GLU A 164 6.81 19.53 32.63
C GLU A 164 8.13 20.32 32.54
N GLU A 165 8.11 21.60 32.93
CA GLU A 165 9.33 22.39 33.18
C GLU A 165 10.01 21.94 34.50
N THR A 166 10.17 20.66 34.68
CA THR A 166 11.08 20.17 35.74
C THR A 166 12.47 20.10 35.15
N GLU A 167 13.47 20.53 35.89
CA GLU A 167 14.85 20.12 35.64
C GLU A 167 14.88 18.59 35.70
N TYR A 168 14.55 17.97 34.56
CA TYR A 168 14.69 16.53 34.42
C TYR A 168 16.19 16.26 34.62
N GLN A 169 16.55 15.78 35.78
CA GLN A 169 17.90 15.28 36.06
C GLN A 169 18.04 14.02 35.22
N ILE A 170 18.44 14.23 33.95
CA ILE A 170 18.79 13.12 33.08
C ILE A 170 19.83 12.29 33.85
N PRO A 171 19.55 11.00 34.10
CA PRO A 171 20.55 10.16 34.75
C PRO A 171 21.85 10.33 33.98
N SER A 172 22.89 10.75 34.65
CA SER A 172 24.23 10.93 34.05
C SER A 172 24.90 9.56 33.85
N SER A 173 24.22 8.67 33.09
CA SER A 173 24.87 7.51 32.54
C SER A 173 25.79 8.01 31.44
N SER A 174 27.09 7.85 31.67
CA SER A 174 28.11 8.12 30.66
C SER A 174 28.31 6.93 29.68
N GLU A 175 27.55 5.87 29.88
CA GLU A 175 27.70 4.63 29.14
C GLU A 175 26.53 4.41 28.22
N VAL A 176 26.82 4.22 26.93
CA VAL A 176 25.84 3.85 25.92
C VAL A 176 25.51 2.37 26.08
N THR A 177 24.24 2.03 26.30
CA THR A 177 23.78 0.66 26.52
C THR A 177 23.26 0.01 25.22
N SER A 178 22.80 0.82 24.26
CA SER A 178 22.33 0.38 22.94
C SER A 178 22.46 1.51 21.93
N ILE A 179 22.44 1.17 20.66
CA ILE A 179 22.30 2.10 19.52
C ILE A 179 21.18 1.63 18.58
N TRP A 180 20.54 2.57 17.92
CA TRP A 180 19.54 2.30 16.91
C TRP A 180 19.64 3.30 15.75
N LEU A 181 19.16 2.92 14.59
CA LEU A 181 19.12 3.78 13.41
C LEU A 181 17.70 4.36 13.25
N ASP A 182 17.60 5.62 12.84
CA ASP A 182 16.32 6.29 12.54
C ASP A 182 15.60 5.68 11.34
N THR A 183 16.32 4.84 10.58
CA THR A 183 15.79 4.10 9.43
C THR A 183 16.38 2.69 9.44
N THR A 184 15.53 1.68 9.34
CA THR A 184 15.94 0.26 9.28
C THR A 184 15.87 -0.33 7.88
N GLN A 185 15.21 0.37 6.95
CA GLN A 185 15.09 -0.02 5.55
C GLN A 185 15.20 1.20 4.64
N LEU A 186 15.96 1.08 3.56
CA LEU A 186 16.06 2.06 2.49
C LEU A 186 15.79 1.39 1.16
N LEU A 187 14.96 2.03 0.37
CA LEU A 187 14.75 1.71 -1.03
C LEU A 187 15.25 2.91 -1.86
N MET A 188 16.25 2.70 -2.70
CA MET A 188 16.96 3.76 -3.38
C MET A 188 17.11 3.46 -4.88
N LYS A 189 17.12 4.50 -5.69
CA LYS A 189 17.56 4.38 -7.09
C LYS A 189 19.08 4.51 -7.14
N VAL A 190 19.72 3.77 -8.05
CA VAL A 190 21.16 3.91 -8.29
C VAL A 190 21.52 5.38 -8.56
N GLY A 191 22.49 5.90 -7.84
CA GLY A 191 22.93 7.29 -7.85
C GLY A 191 22.31 8.17 -6.77
N GLU A 192 21.27 7.71 -6.07
CA GLU A 192 20.68 8.45 -4.93
C GLU A 192 21.54 8.34 -3.67
N THR A 193 21.37 9.30 -2.79
CA THR A 193 21.95 9.32 -1.45
C THR A 193 20.88 9.50 -0.39
N ALA A 194 21.04 8.85 0.76
CA ALA A 194 20.17 8.98 1.92
C ALA A 194 21.01 9.12 3.20
N GLU A 195 20.59 9.95 4.12
CA GLU A 195 21.22 10.08 5.45
C GLU A 195 20.54 9.13 6.42
N VAL A 196 21.33 8.31 7.12
CA VAL A 196 20.90 7.43 8.22
C VAL A 196 21.60 7.87 9.48
N LYS A 197 20.81 8.16 10.52
CA LYS A 197 21.33 8.64 11.80
C LYS A 197 21.37 7.52 12.82
N VAL A 198 22.50 7.43 13.51
CA VAL A 198 22.63 6.54 14.65
C VAL A 198 22.34 7.30 15.95
N ASN A 199 21.49 6.73 16.78
CA ASN A 199 21.01 7.30 18.01
C ASN A 199 21.42 6.42 19.20
N PRO A 200 21.90 6.99 20.30
CA PRO A 200 22.27 6.24 21.49
C PRO A 200 21.07 5.99 22.41
N ILE A 201 21.22 4.99 23.26
CA ILE A 201 20.43 4.81 24.46
C ILE A 201 21.40 4.73 25.63
N PRO A 202 21.28 5.62 26.62
CA PRO A 202 20.37 6.77 26.73
C PRO A 202 20.65 7.84 25.66
N TRP A 203 19.60 8.54 25.24
CA TRP A 203 19.63 9.52 24.14
C TRP A 203 20.54 10.76 24.38
N ASN A 204 20.88 11.02 25.62
CA ASN A 204 21.67 12.16 26.06
C ASN A 204 23.19 11.88 26.13
N VAL A 205 23.60 10.69 25.72
CA VAL A 205 25.02 10.32 25.66
C VAL A 205 25.54 10.58 24.25
N GLU A 206 26.66 11.31 24.17
CA GLU A 206 27.29 11.55 22.88
C GLU A 206 27.99 10.29 22.38
N LEU A 207 27.66 9.88 21.13
CA LEU A 207 28.35 8.76 20.50
C LEU A 207 29.74 9.18 20.01
N THR A 208 30.74 8.45 20.42
CA THR A 208 32.11 8.63 19.95
C THR A 208 32.57 7.39 19.21
N ASN A 209 33.39 7.60 18.16
CA ASN A 209 33.98 6.51 17.39
C ASN A 209 32.94 5.57 16.71
N VAL A 210 31.87 6.14 16.16
CA VAL A 210 30.94 5.39 15.32
C VAL A 210 31.65 5.03 14.00
N THR A 211 31.61 3.75 13.67
CA THR A 211 32.11 3.25 12.38
C THR A 211 30.96 2.69 11.55
N TRP A 212 31.07 2.85 10.25
CA TRP A 212 30.07 2.42 9.30
C TRP A 212 30.67 1.40 8.33
N SER A 213 29.85 0.46 7.89
CA SER A 213 30.25 -0.51 6.88
C SER A 213 29.03 -0.94 6.05
N SER A 214 29.30 -1.38 4.81
CA SER A 214 28.31 -2.02 3.94
C SER A 214 28.68 -3.49 3.76
N SER A 215 27.70 -4.35 3.70
CA SER A 215 27.88 -5.76 3.35
C SER A 215 28.21 -5.96 1.88
N ASN A 216 27.86 -4.99 1.02
CA ASN A 216 28.09 -5.02 -0.42
C ASN A 216 28.28 -3.60 -0.98
N GLU A 217 29.51 -3.14 -1.08
CA GLU A 217 29.84 -1.80 -1.58
C GLU A 217 29.59 -1.63 -3.09
N ALA A 218 29.42 -2.72 -3.83
CA ALA A 218 29.01 -2.65 -5.23
C ALA A 218 27.53 -2.25 -5.38
N VAL A 219 26.75 -2.42 -4.33
CA VAL A 219 25.32 -2.07 -4.27
C VAL A 219 25.10 -0.74 -3.56
N ALA A 220 25.64 -0.60 -2.35
CA ALA A 220 25.55 0.64 -1.59
C ALA A 220 26.83 0.86 -0.77
N THR A 221 27.34 2.08 -0.78
CA THR A 221 28.42 2.53 0.12
C THR A 221 27.88 3.39 1.23
N VAL A 222 28.64 3.55 2.32
CA VAL A 222 28.28 4.44 3.42
C VAL A 222 29.49 5.22 3.91
N ASP A 223 29.33 6.52 4.09
CA ASP A 223 30.32 7.40 4.71
C ASP A 223 29.64 8.29 5.73
N ASN A 224 30.02 8.13 7.00
CA ASN A 224 29.45 8.91 8.14
C ASN A 224 27.92 8.95 8.19
N GLY A 225 27.27 7.83 7.86
CA GLY A 225 25.81 7.71 7.84
C GLY A 225 25.15 8.14 6.50
N VAL A 226 25.92 8.69 5.56
CA VAL A 226 25.43 8.97 4.21
C VAL A 226 25.57 7.71 3.37
N VAL A 227 24.46 7.10 3.04
CA VAL A 227 24.37 5.92 2.17
C VAL A 227 24.27 6.39 0.72
N THR A 228 25.08 5.82 -0.17
CA THR A 228 25.05 6.09 -1.61
C THR A 228 24.78 4.80 -2.37
N ALA A 229 23.72 4.78 -3.17
CA ALA A 229 23.38 3.66 -4.04
C ALA A 229 24.34 3.62 -5.26
N THR A 230 25.19 2.60 -5.36
CA THR A 230 26.25 2.48 -6.39
C THR A 230 25.90 1.49 -7.50
N GLY A 231 25.08 0.50 -7.21
CA GLY A 231 24.63 -0.53 -8.16
C GLY A 231 23.35 -1.19 -7.68
N THR A 232 22.76 -2.06 -8.49
CA THR A 232 21.52 -2.75 -8.17
C THR A 232 21.73 -3.95 -7.25
N GLY A 233 20.77 -4.21 -6.35
CA GLY A 233 20.74 -5.37 -5.45
C GLY A 233 20.50 -5.01 -4.00
N ASP A 234 20.89 -5.90 -3.10
CA ASP A 234 20.68 -5.78 -1.67
C ASP A 234 21.99 -5.57 -0.93
N ALA A 235 21.98 -4.72 0.05
CA ALA A 235 23.08 -4.48 0.98
C ALA A 235 22.57 -4.24 2.40
N VAL A 236 23.41 -4.51 3.40
CA VAL A 236 23.15 -4.17 4.80
C VAL A 236 24.16 -3.12 5.23
N ILE A 237 23.69 -1.97 5.61
CA ILE A 237 24.49 -0.92 6.23
C ILE A 237 24.51 -1.18 7.73
N THR A 238 25.71 -1.18 8.30
CA THR A 238 25.92 -1.40 9.75
C THR A 238 26.61 -0.20 10.36
N ALA A 239 26.01 0.37 11.38
CA ALA A 239 26.65 1.30 12.32
C ALA A 239 27.19 0.54 13.53
N ARG A 240 28.39 0.86 13.99
CA ARG A 240 29.02 0.25 15.14
C ARG A 240 29.61 1.29 16.07
N CYS A 241 29.32 1.15 17.38
CA CYS A 241 29.93 1.93 18.44
C CYS A 241 30.45 0.98 19.54
N GLY A 242 31.75 0.73 19.60
CA GLY A 242 32.30 -0.34 20.43
C GLY A 242 31.77 -1.72 20.02
N ASP A 243 31.11 -2.42 20.97
CA ASP A 243 30.47 -3.71 20.72
C ASP A 243 29.02 -3.61 20.28
N LEU A 244 28.44 -2.41 20.33
CA LEU A 244 27.07 -2.17 19.92
C LEU A 244 26.95 -2.02 18.40
N THR A 245 25.91 -2.60 17.84
CA THR A 245 25.64 -2.52 16.38
C THR A 245 24.17 -2.25 16.10
N ALA A 246 23.90 -1.52 15.01
CA ALA A 246 22.57 -1.33 14.45
C ALA A 246 22.64 -1.42 12.92
N THR A 247 21.61 -1.93 12.28
CA THR A 247 21.62 -2.22 10.86
C THR A 247 20.44 -1.59 10.11
N CYS A 248 20.69 -1.24 8.85
CA CYS A 248 19.69 -0.81 7.87
C CYS A 248 19.79 -1.68 6.63
N GLN A 249 18.68 -2.29 6.23
CA GLN A 249 18.56 -3.00 4.96
C GLN A 249 18.46 -1.98 3.83
N VAL A 250 19.25 -2.15 2.77
CA VAL A 250 19.24 -1.26 1.61
C VAL A 250 18.95 -2.09 0.37
N VAL A 251 17.87 -1.76 -0.33
CA VAL A 251 17.55 -2.29 -1.65
C VAL A 251 17.80 -1.19 -2.65
N THR A 252 18.65 -1.45 -3.65
CA THR A 252 18.93 -0.48 -4.70
C THR A 252 18.44 -1.01 -6.04
N ILE A 253 17.79 -0.13 -6.79
CA ILE A 253 17.21 -0.43 -8.08
C ILE A 253 17.74 0.52 -9.14
N LYS A 254 17.75 0.07 -10.39
CA LYS A 254 17.95 0.92 -11.55
C LYS A 254 16.68 0.89 -12.38
N ILE A 255 15.97 2.00 -12.40
CA ILE A 255 14.83 2.15 -13.30
C ILE A 255 15.39 2.45 -14.69
N SER A 256 15.00 1.64 -15.66
CA SER A 256 15.37 1.82 -17.07
C SER A 256 14.37 1.11 -17.95
N GLY A 257 14.36 1.45 -19.23
CA GLY A 257 13.43 0.85 -20.18
C GLY A 257 12.08 1.55 -20.19
N GLY A 258 11.04 0.81 -20.51
CA GLY A 258 9.70 1.32 -20.63
C GLY A 258 8.73 0.20 -20.99
N PHE A 259 7.47 0.56 -21.10
CA PHE A 259 6.40 -0.33 -21.52
C PHE A 259 5.59 0.29 -22.65
N TYR A 260 4.82 -0.53 -23.32
CA TYR A 260 3.81 -0.14 -24.30
C TYR A 260 2.43 -0.33 -23.70
N ALA A 261 1.49 0.49 -24.11
CA ALA A 261 0.10 0.39 -23.68
C ALA A 261 -0.85 1.01 -24.75
N TYR A 262 -2.12 0.74 -24.62
CA TYR A 262 -3.17 1.53 -25.22
C TYR A 262 -3.64 2.57 -24.19
N ASP A 263 -3.57 3.86 -24.55
CA ASP A 263 -4.11 4.95 -23.73
C ASP A 263 -5.59 5.10 -24.03
N TYR A 264 -6.44 4.63 -23.11
CA TYR A 264 -7.89 4.62 -23.24
C TYR A 264 -8.47 6.05 -23.22
N TYR A 265 -7.84 6.98 -22.53
CA TYR A 265 -8.35 8.33 -22.32
C TYR A 265 -7.45 9.39 -22.93
N ASN A 266 -7.58 9.63 -24.21
CA ASN A 266 -6.82 10.65 -24.95
C ASN A 266 -7.51 12.04 -24.99
N GLY A 267 -8.42 12.38 -24.14
CA GLY A 267 -8.93 13.73 -23.86
C GLY A 267 -9.51 14.58 -25.02
N ALA A 268 -9.19 14.29 -26.28
CA ALA A 268 -9.53 15.13 -27.42
C ALA A 268 -10.32 14.42 -28.54
N ASP A 269 -10.05 13.16 -28.81
CA ASP A 269 -10.66 12.37 -29.86
C ASP A 269 -11.21 11.07 -29.28
N ASN A 270 -12.30 10.52 -29.79
CA ASN A 270 -13.05 9.40 -29.22
C ASN A 270 -12.33 8.03 -29.26
N TYR A 271 -11.06 7.97 -29.58
CA TYR A 271 -10.24 6.76 -29.65
C TYR A 271 -8.88 7.02 -29.04
N GLY A 272 -8.31 6.02 -28.39
CA GLY A 272 -6.99 6.13 -27.77
C GLY A 272 -5.86 5.75 -28.73
N ASP A 273 -4.65 6.02 -28.29
CA ASP A 273 -3.42 5.75 -29.01
C ASP A 273 -2.69 4.55 -28.45
N MET A 274 -1.98 3.82 -29.31
CA MET A 274 -0.86 3.01 -28.82
C MET A 274 0.28 3.94 -28.43
N ILE A 275 0.75 3.79 -27.22
CA ILE A 275 1.80 4.63 -26.64
C ILE A 275 2.99 3.81 -26.15
N ARG A 276 4.12 4.49 -26.00
CA ARG A 276 5.28 3.99 -25.27
C ARG A 276 5.61 4.93 -24.13
N VAL A 277 5.71 4.39 -22.93
CA VAL A 277 6.16 5.11 -21.74
C VAL A 277 7.62 4.81 -21.46
N ASP A 278 8.42 5.84 -21.27
CA ASP A 278 9.80 5.78 -20.79
C ASP A 278 9.79 5.88 -19.27
N LEU A 279 10.18 4.82 -18.58
CA LEU A 279 10.17 4.74 -17.13
C LEU A 279 11.30 5.53 -16.46
N GLU A 280 12.42 5.75 -17.15
CA GLU A 280 13.55 6.51 -16.60
C GLU A 280 13.20 8.01 -16.48
N ASN A 281 12.56 8.54 -17.52
CA ASN A 281 12.24 9.97 -17.62
C ASN A 281 10.75 10.26 -17.27
N MET A 282 9.93 9.25 -17.10
CA MET A 282 8.47 9.37 -16.93
C MET A 282 7.85 10.27 -18.01
N THR A 283 8.18 9.95 -19.27
CA THR A 283 7.60 10.57 -20.45
C THR A 283 6.91 9.52 -21.31
N TYR A 284 5.95 9.94 -22.13
CA TYR A 284 5.33 9.03 -23.10
C TYR A 284 5.30 9.66 -24.48
N GLU A 285 5.21 8.80 -25.51
CA GLU A 285 5.01 9.19 -26.88
C GLU A 285 3.85 8.39 -27.50
N SER A 286 3.00 9.07 -28.26
CA SER A 286 2.01 8.43 -29.10
C SER A 286 2.71 7.79 -30.30
N LEU A 287 2.43 6.50 -30.54
CA LEU A 287 3.02 5.74 -31.63
C LEU A 287 2.08 5.67 -32.85
N ALA A 288 0.79 5.47 -32.59
CA ALA A 288 -0.22 5.33 -33.63
C ALA A 288 -1.64 5.47 -33.08
N ASP A 289 -2.52 6.13 -33.84
CA ASP A 289 -3.95 6.12 -33.61
C ASP A 289 -4.52 4.70 -33.84
N VAL A 290 -5.40 4.25 -32.99
CA VAL A 290 -6.06 2.95 -33.11
C VAL A 290 -7.54 3.15 -33.40
N PRO A 291 -8.10 2.51 -34.43
CA PRO A 291 -9.49 2.74 -34.86
C PRO A 291 -10.55 2.05 -33.99
N VAL A 292 -10.15 1.47 -32.85
CA VAL A 292 -11.00 0.72 -31.92
C VAL A 292 -10.62 1.08 -30.49
N GLU A 293 -11.64 1.25 -29.66
CA GLU A 293 -11.48 1.49 -28.23
C GLU A 293 -11.28 0.15 -27.52
N PHE A 294 -10.06 -0.08 -26.99
CA PHE A 294 -9.74 -1.27 -26.23
C PHE A 294 -9.95 -1.04 -24.74
N ILE A 295 -10.47 -2.05 -24.05
CA ILE A 295 -10.69 -2.05 -22.61
C ILE A 295 -9.85 -3.10 -21.86
N ALA A 296 -9.30 -4.06 -22.59
CA ALA A 296 -8.36 -5.06 -22.11
C ALA A 296 -7.53 -5.55 -23.29
N GLY A 297 -6.29 -5.95 -23.05
CA GLY A 297 -5.44 -6.49 -24.12
C GLY A 297 -4.06 -6.90 -23.65
N ASP A 298 -3.29 -7.51 -24.56
CA ASP A 298 -1.86 -7.72 -24.41
C ASP A 298 -1.21 -8.03 -25.76
N TYR A 299 0.12 -8.01 -25.79
CA TYR A 299 0.91 -8.21 -26.97
C TYR A 299 1.41 -9.65 -27.14
N ASN A 300 1.14 -10.25 -28.28
CA ASN A 300 1.72 -11.54 -28.66
C ASN A 300 3.03 -11.33 -29.44
N GLY A 301 4.16 -11.47 -28.76
CA GLY A 301 5.45 -11.29 -29.40
C GLY A 301 5.82 -12.35 -30.44
N HIS A 302 5.16 -13.51 -30.48
CA HIS A 302 5.43 -14.55 -31.49
C HIS A 302 4.84 -14.21 -32.83
N ASP A 303 3.82 -13.37 -32.92
CA ASP A 303 3.23 -12.92 -34.19
C ASP A 303 3.28 -11.40 -34.41
N GLY A 304 3.83 -10.66 -33.46
CA GLY A 304 4.05 -9.22 -33.58
C GLY A 304 2.78 -8.37 -33.47
N CYS A 305 1.72 -8.88 -32.85
CA CYS A 305 0.43 -8.21 -32.79
C CYS A 305 -0.07 -8.01 -31.38
N PHE A 306 -0.70 -6.88 -31.17
CA PHE A 306 -1.53 -6.62 -29.99
C PHE A 306 -2.92 -7.23 -30.19
N TYR A 307 -3.46 -7.83 -29.14
CA TYR A 307 -4.81 -8.36 -29.11
C TYR A 307 -5.59 -7.66 -28.03
N GLY A 308 -6.70 -7.00 -28.39
CA GLY A 308 -7.51 -6.24 -27.44
C GLY A 308 -9.00 -6.47 -27.65
N TYR A 309 -9.76 -6.46 -26.55
CA TYR A 309 -11.21 -6.49 -26.56
C TYR A 309 -11.78 -5.07 -26.50
N ASP A 310 -12.88 -4.84 -27.23
CA ASP A 310 -13.75 -3.69 -27.04
C ASP A 310 -14.83 -3.98 -25.97
N GLU A 311 -15.62 -2.96 -25.60
CA GLU A 311 -16.76 -3.10 -24.67
C GLU A 311 -17.88 -4.04 -25.20
N GLY A 312 -17.96 -4.28 -26.51
CA GLY A 312 -18.88 -5.21 -27.12
C GLY A 312 -18.45 -6.68 -26.97
N GLY A 313 -17.26 -6.93 -26.44
CA GLY A 313 -16.65 -8.26 -26.34
C GLY A 313 -16.17 -8.79 -27.72
N GLN A 314 -15.84 -7.88 -28.63
CA GLN A 314 -15.16 -8.23 -29.89
C GLN A 314 -13.65 -8.19 -29.65
N LEU A 315 -12.97 -9.31 -29.93
CA LEU A 315 -11.50 -9.33 -29.93
C LEU A 315 -11.02 -8.79 -31.30
N TYR A 316 -10.01 -7.94 -31.24
CA TYR A 316 -9.28 -7.44 -32.40
C TYR A 316 -7.82 -7.85 -32.35
N ARG A 317 -7.26 -8.08 -33.53
CA ARG A 317 -5.83 -8.23 -33.77
C ARG A 317 -5.33 -6.93 -34.38
N TYR A 318 -4.41 -6.26 -33.71
CA TYR A 318 -3.78 -5.03 -34.16
C TYR A 318 -2.28 -5.27 -34.42
N ASN A 319 -1.87 -5.08 -35.68
CA ASN A 319 -0.44 -5.16 -36.02
C ASN A 319 0.23 -3.83 -35.70
N VAL A 320 1.13 -3.83 -34.72
CA VAL A 320 1.77 -2.61 -34.20
C VAL A 320 2.73 -1.96 -35.18
N GLU A 321 3.24 -2.71 -36.18
CA GLU A 321 4.13 -2.18 -37.20
C GLU A 321 3.39 -1.55 -38.38
N THR A 322 2.28 -2.16 -38.80
CA THR A 322 1.55 -1.73 -39.98
C THR A 322 0.31 -0.90 -39.69
N GLY A 323 -0.18 -0.90 -38.44
CA GLY A 323 -1.44 -0.28 -38.03
C GLY A 323 -2.69 -1.05 -38.50
N GLU A 324 -2.54 -2.25 -39.09
CA GLU A 324 -3.67 -3.05 -39.51
C GLU A 324 -4.46 -3.58 -38.30
N CYS A 325 -5.75 -3.24 -38.24
CA CYS A 325 -6.66 -3.70 -37.20
C CYS A 325 -7.75 -4.58 -37.80
N THR A 326 -7.87 -5.82 -37.34
CA THR A 326 -8.83 -6.80 -37.83
C THR A 326 -9.56 -7.49 -36.68
N ALA A 327 -10.89 -7.67 -36.84
CA ALA A 327 -11.69 -8.42 -35.89
C ALA A 327 -11.33 -9.92 -35.92
N ALA A 328 -11.15 -10.50 -34.76
CA ALA A 328 -10.88 -11.93 -34.56
C ALA A 328 -12.18 -12.63 -34.15
N GLY A 329 -12.79 -13.32 -35.11
CA GLY A 329 -14.08 -14.00 -34.92
C GLY A 329 -15.26 -13.05 -34.76
N ALA A 330 -16.25 -13.45 -34.00
CA ALA A 330 -17.44 -12.67 -33.69
C ALA A 330 -17.44 -12.17 -32.25
N ALA A 331 -18.09 -11.04 -32.00
CA ALA A 331 -18.25 -10.51 -30.66
C ALA A 331 -18.90 -11.53 -29.71
N GLN A 332 -18.33 -11.72 -28.54
CA GLN A 332 -18.80 -12.69 -27.54
C GLN A 332 -19.79 -12.09 -26.55
N GLY A 333 -19.95 -10.76 -26.56
CA GLY A 333 -20.78 -10.02 -25.58
C GLY A 333 -20.26 -10.06 -24.14
N ASN A 334 -19.04 -10.49 -23.97
CA ASN A 334 -18.33 -10.55 -22.71
C ASN A 334 -16.85 -10.21 -22.92
N TYR A 335 -16.27 -9.46 -22.04
CA TYR A 335 -14.89 -9.00 -22.12
C TYR A 335 -14.15 -9.18 -20.79
N PRO A 336 -12.83 -9.34 -20.80
CA PRO A 336 -12.03 -9.46 -19.60
C PRO A 336 -11.78 -8.11 -18.94
N SER A 337 -11.36 -8.14 -17.67
CA SER A 337 -10.84 -6.96 -16.97
C SER A 337 -9.41 -6.63 -17.42
N ASP A 338 -8.59 -7.65 -17.69
CA ASP A 338 -7.22 -7.51 -18.21
C ASP A 338 -6.74 -8.82 -18.82
N MET A 339 -5.65 -8.76 -19.59
CA MET A 339 -5.07 -9.90 -20.32
C MET A 339 -3.57 -9.99 -20.06
N ALA A 340 -2.99 -11.20 -20.24
CA ALA A 340 -1.55 -11.42 -20.21
C ALA A 340 -1.13 -12.55 -21.15
N TYR A 341 -0.07 -12.32 -21.90
CA TYR A 341 0.51 -13.31 -22.80
C TYR A 341 1.65 -14.08 -22.11
N ASP A 342 1.51 -15.39 -22.06
CA ASP A 342 2.55 -16.29 -21.52
C ASP A 342 3.52 -16.69 -22.63
N TYR A 343 4.69 -16.07 -22.64
CA TYR A 343 5.74 -16.36 -23.60
C TYR A 343 6.32 -17.79 -23.50
N THR A 344 6.11 -18.48 -22.37
CA THR A 344 6.61 -19.84 -22.18
C THR A 344 5.73 -20.90 -22.85
N THR A 345 4.42 -20.62 -22.93
CA THR A 345 3.43 -21.56 -23.48
C THR A 345 2.78 -21.07 -24.76
N GLY A 346 2.84 -19.76 -25.06
CA GLY A 346 2.16 -19.14 -26.19
C GLY A 346 0.66 -18.99 -25.98
N ASN A 347 0.17 -19.07 -24.75
CA ASN A 347 -1.22 -18.86 -24.40
C ASN A 347 -1.46 -17.39 -24.04
N MET A 348 -2.59 -16.86 -24.49
CA MET A 348 -3.13 -15.61 -23.99
C MET A 348 -4.13 -15.91 -22.87
N TYR A 349 -3.90 -15.37 -21.70
CA TYR A 349 -4.79 -15.47 -20.55
C TYR A 349 -5.58 -14.20 -20.33
N ALA A 350 -6.73 -14.32 -19.65
CA ALA A 350 -7.60 -13.21 -19.31
C ALA A 350 -8.22 -13.44 -17.92
N VAL A 351 -8.49 -12.37 -17.20
CA VAL A 351 -9.26 -12.42 -15.96
C VAL A 351 -10.60 -11.72 -16.11
N ASN A 352 -11.62 -12.33 -15.53
CA ASN A 352 -12.97 -11.75 -15.46
C ASN A 352 -13.66 -12.26 -14.20
N ASN A 353 -14.18 -11.34 -13.37
CA ASN A 353 -14.96 -11.67 -12.17
C ASN A 353 -14.29 -12.73 -11.27
N GLY A 354 -12.98 -12.62 -11.05
CA GLY A 354 -12.23 -13.55 -10.21
C GLY A 354 -11.95 -14.92 -10.80
N SER A 355 -12.16 -15.12 -12.09
CA SER A 355 -11.89 -16.37 -12.80
C SER A 355 -10.84 -16.15 -13.89
N LEU A 356 -10.09 -17.21 -14.19
CA LEU A 356 -9.05 -17.25 -15.22
C LEU A 356 -9.56 -17.94 -16.48
N TYR A 357 -9.28 -17.34 -17.60
CA TYR A 357 -9.64 -17.84 -18.94
C TYR A 357 -8.38 -17.92 -19.82
N SER A 358 -8.39 -18.81 -20.79
CA SER A 358 -7.53 -18.71 -21.97
C SER A 358 -8.32 -18.11 -23.11
N VAL A 359 -7.67 -17.29 -23.94
CA VAL A 359 -8.30 -16.60 -25.08
C VAL A 359 -7.91 -17.30 -26.38
N ASN A 360 -8.90 -17.71 -27.16
CA ASN A 360 -8.66 -18.16 -28.50
C ASN A 360 -8.46 -16.93 -29.44
N LEU A 361 -7.24 -16.67 -29.86
CA LEU A 361 -6.89 -15.50 -30.65
C LEU A 361 -7.47 -15.44 -32.05
N LYS A 362 -8.08 -16.55 -32.53
CA LYS A 362 -8.78 -16.60 -33.86
C LYS A 362 -10.26 -16.31 -33.73
N THR A 363 -10.87 -16.72 -32.63
CA THR A 363 -12.34 -16.64 -32.49
C THR A 363 -12.78 -15.59 -31.48
N GLY A 364 -11.86 -15.11 -30.62
CA GLY A 364 -12.18 -14.22 -29.49
C GLY A 364 -12.89 -14.95 -28.34
N GLU A 365 -12.99 -16.28 -28.39
CA GLU A 365 -13.64 -17.04 -27.31
C GLU A 365 -12.76 -17.10 -26.07
N MET A 366 -13.33 -16.77 -24.91
CA MET A 366 -12.72 -16.98 -23.60
C MET A 366 -13.11 -18.36 -23.05
N VAL A 367 -12.16 -19.28 -23.00
CA VAL A 367 -12.34 -20.63 -22.48
C VAL A 367 -11.92 -20.68 -21.01
N SER A 368 -12.83 -21.08 -20.11
CA SER A 368 -12.55 -21.14 -18.68
C SER A 368 -11.43 -22.12 -18.35
N VAL A 369 -10.38 -21.63 -17.72
CA VAL A 369 -9.25 -22.40 -17.19
C VAL A 369 -9.52 -22.79 -15.73
N ALA A 370 -9.84 -21.80 -14.89
CA ALA A 370 -10.09 -22.01 -13.46
C ALA A 370 -11.04 -20.97 -12.88
N TYR A 371 -11.83 -21.39 -11.91
CA TYR A 371 -12.77 -20.55 -11.20
C TYR A 371 -12.18 -20.14 -9.82
N GLY A 372 -12.25 -18.87 -9.51
CA GLY A 372 -11.88 -18.37 -8.20
C GLY A 372 -12.83 -18.85 -7.11
N SER A 373 -12.32 -18.93 -5.89
CA SER A 373 -13.11 -19.31 -4.70
C SER A 373 -14.07 -18.23 -4.21
N GLY A 374 -14.20 -17.12 -4.92
CA GLY A 374 -15.20 -16.07 -4.69
C GLY A 374 -14.81 -15.01 -3.66
N SER A 375 -13.58 -15.01 -3.13
CA SER A 375 -13.14 -14.02 -2.15
C SER A 375 -12.48 -12.76 -2.76
N LEU A 376 -11.90 -12.88 -3.96
CA LEU A 376 -11.23 -11.78 -4.65
C LEU A 376 -11.82 -11.56 -6.05
N THR A 377 -12.01 -10.30 -6.40
CA THR A 377 -12.30 -9.88 -7.78
C THR A 377 -10.98 -9.44 -8.41
N LEU A 378 -10.45 -10.26 -9.32
CA LEU A 378 -9.20 -9.96 -10.04
C LEU A 378 -9.44 -8.83 -11.03
N TRP A 379 -8.53 -7.87 -11.10
CA TRP A 379 -8.69 -6.67 -11.91
C TRP A 379 -7.62 -6.53 -12.99
N THR A 380 -6.35 -6.69 -12.63
CA THR A 380 -5.21 -6.65 -13.56
C THR A 380 -4.65 -8.04 -13.80
N LEU A 381 -3.85 -8.22 -14.86
CA LEU A 381 -3.15 -9.48 -15.11
C LEU A 381 -1.77 -9.22 -15.71
N ALA A 382 -0.76 -9.92 -15.21
CA ALA A 382 0.57 -9.97 -15.82
C ALA A 382 1.14 -11.39 -15.75
N CYS A 383 2.01 -11.72 -16.71
CA CYS A 383 2.71 -13.00 -16.77
C CYS A 383 4.21 -12.79 -16.74
N ASP A 384 4.92 -13.41 -15.80
CA ASP A 384 6.37 -13.30 -15.72
C ASP A 384 7.09 -14.17 -16.77
N GLY A 385 8.43 -14.03 -16.85
CA GLY A 385 9.25 -14.81 -17.77
C GLY A 385 9.29 -16.31 -17.52
N LYS A 386 8.65 -16.80 -16.45
CA LYS A 386 8.54 -18.22 -16.08
C LYS A 386 7.13 -18.78 -16.29
N GLY A 387 6.20 -17.96 -16.77
CA GLY A 387 4.80 -18.33 -16.96
C GLY A 387 3.96 -18.21 -15.69
N GLN A 388 4.47 -17.55 -14.63
CA GLN A 388 3.70 -17.28 -13.43
C GLN A 388 2.80 -16.07 -13.64
N LEU A 389 1.50 -16.24 -13.39
CA LEU A 389 0.50 -15.20 -13.49
C LEU A 389 0.35 -14.44 -12.15
N TYR A 390 0.22 -13.12 -12.24
CA TYR A 390 -0.02 -12.20 -11.13
C TYR A 390 -1.23 -11.34 -11.42
N SER A 391 -1.96 -10.96 -10.38
CA SER A 391 -3.12 -10.07 -10.48
C SER A 391 -3.22 -9.18 -9.26
N ILE A 392 -3.66 -7.93 -9.44
CA ILE A 392 -4.11 -7.08 -8.34
C ILE A 392 -5.63 -7.20 -8.28
N ALA A 393 -6.15 -7.54 -7.11
CA ALA A 393 -7.59 -7.58 -6.85
C ALA A 393 -8.16 -6.18 -6.61
N THR A 394 -9.45 -5.99 -6.82
CA THR A 394 -10.14 -4.70 -6.58
C THR A 394 -10.00 -4.19 -5.15
N SER A 395 -9.79 -5.06 -4.18
CA SER A 395 -9.54 -4.74 -2.78
C SER A 395 -8.09 -4.39 -2.44
N GLY A 396 -7.18 -4.46 -3.45
CA GLY A 396 -5.80 -3.98 -3.33
C GLY A 396 -4.78 -5.03 -2.89
N GLU A 397 -5.06 -6.31 -3.07
CA GLU A 397 -4.08 -7.38 -2.88
C GLU A 397 -3.40 -7.74 -4.20
N LEU A 398 -2.09 -7.76 -4.24
CA LEU A 398 -1.31 -8.41 -5.29
C LEU A 398 -1.16 -9.89 -4.95
N VAL A 399 -1.60 -10.74 -5.85
CA VAL A 399 -1.58 -12.20 -5.68
C VAL A 399 -0.92 -12.92 -6.85
N LYS A 400 -0.26 -14.04 -6.57
CA LYS A 400 0.09 -15.05 -7.56
C LYS A 400 -1.11 -15.96 -7.79
N LEU A 401 -1.35 -16.31 -9.03
CA LEU A 401 -2.44 -17.21 -9.43
C LEU A 401 -1.92 -18.63 -9.57
N GLN A 402 -2.57 -19.56 -8.92
CA GLN A 402 -2.25 -21.00 -8.99
C GLN A 402 -3.47 -21.78 -9.46
N VAL A 403 -3.29 -22.58 -10.50
CA VAL A 403 -4.36 -23.42 -11.07
C VAL A 403 -4.26 -24.83 -10.49
N ASN A 404 -5.27 -25.23 -9.71
CA ASN A 404 -5.38 -26.57 -9.15
C ASN A 404 -6.63 -27.26 -9.67
N GLY A 405 -6.48 -28.03 -10.76
CA GLY A 405 -7.60 -28.58 -11.52
C GLY A 405 -8.44 -27.45 -12.15
N ARG A 406 -9.69 -27.28 -11.73
CA ARG A 406 -10.57 -26.19 -12.14
C ARG A 406 -10.69 -25.08 -11.09
N ARG A 407 -9.91 -25.14 -10.02
CA ARG A 407 -9.91 -24.16 -8.95
C ARG A 407 -8.75 -23.20 -9.13
N LEU A 408 -9.04 -21.91 -9.04
CA LEU A 408 -8.03 -20.85 -8.96
C LEU A 408 -7.75 -20.56 -7.49
N GLU A 409 -6.51 -20.76 -7.09
CA GLU A 409 -5.99 -20.47 -5.76
C GLU A 409 -5.09 -19.23 -5.81
N TYR A 410 -4.96 -18.53 -4.69
CA TYR A 410 -4.24 -17.28 -4.59
C TYR A 410 -3.16 -17.37 -3.53
N GLU A 411 -1.93 -17.01 -3.88
CA GLU A 411 -0.83 -16.79 -2.95
C GLU A 411 -0.62 -15.27 -2.82
N LEU A 412 -0.77 -14.74 -1.61
CA LEU A 412 -0.62 -13.32 -1.34
C LEU A 412 0.85 -12.91 -1.49
N VAL A 413 1.09 -11.85 -2.26
CA VAL A 413 2.41 -11.22 -2.44
C VAL A 413 2.49 -9.92 -1.65
N MET A 414 1.45 -9.07 -1.75
CA MET A 414 1.41 -7.75 -1.12
C MET A 414 -0.03 -7.34 -0.81
N GLU A 415 -0.22 -6.59 0.26
CA GLU A 415 -1.51 -6.02 0.66
C GLU A 415 -1.49 -4.49 0.58
N ASN A 416 -2.69 -3.90 0.67
CA ASN A 416 -2.89 -2.46 0.85
C ASN A 416 -2.42 -1.58 -0.32
N LEU A 417 -2.51 -2.10 -1.55
CA LEU A 417 -2.27 -1.30 -2.76
C LEU A 417 -3.39 -0.30 -3.06
N GLY A 418 -4.47 -0.32 -2.26
CA GLY A 418 -5.62 0.55 -2.39
C GLY A 418 -6.78 -0.12 -3.13
N TYR A 419 -7.94 0.57 -3.17
CA TYR A 419 -9.12 0.08 -3.87
C TYR A 419 -9.05 0.46 -5.35
N LEU A 420 -9.39 -0.47 -6.24
CA LEU A 420 -9.35 -0.29 -7.70
C LEU A 420 -10.75 -0.20 -8.28
N SER A 421 -11.01 0.80 -9.12
CA SER A 421 -12.33 1.05 -9.72
C SER A 421 -12.31 1.44 -11.20
N TYR A 422 -11.21 2.00 -11.69
CA TYR A 422 -11.07 2.43 -13.08
C TYR A 422 -10.40 1.38 -13.97
N VAL A 423 -10.46 1.58 -15.27
CA VAL A 423 -9.70 0.76 -16.22
C VAL A 423 -8.22 0.96 -15.98
N GLN A 424 -7.51 -0.14 -15.83
CA GLN A 424 -6.09 -0.15 -15.54
C GLN A 424 -5.47 -1.49 -15.87
N SER A 425 -4.18 -1.54 -16.06
CA SER A 425 -3.46 -2.73 -16.48
C SER A 425 -2.13 -2.86 -15.76
N MET A 426 -1.56 -4.04 -15.83
CA MET A 426 -0.27 -4.38 -15.25
C MET A 426 0.50 -5.24 -16.23
N CYS A 427 1.79 -4.99 -16.39
CA CYS A 427 2.68 -5.84 -17.18
C CYS A 427 3.88 -6.32 -16.36
N TYR A 428 4.58 -7.29 -16.91
CA TYR A 428 5.88 -7.73 -16.39
C TYR A 428 7.01 -7.11 -17.21
N ASP A 429 7.93 -6.45 -16.54
CA ASP A 429 9.16 -5.92 -17.14
C ASP A 429 10.24 -7.01 -17.17
N TYR A 430 10.45 -7.60 -18.34
CA TYR A 430 11.41 -8.69 -18.54
C TYR A 430 12.86 -8.27 -18.34
N ALA A 431 13.18 -6.99 -18.51
CA ALA A 431 14.54 -6.49 -18.37
C ALA A 431 14.95 -6.33 -16.89
N ASN A 432 13.98 -6.02 -16.04
CA ASN A 432 14.22 -5.67 -14.64
C ASN A 432 13.65 -6.70 -13.65
N ASP A 433 12.94 -7.74 -14.10
CA ASP A 433 12.29 -8.78 -13.27
C ASP A 433 11.31 -8.18 -12.25
N VAL A 434 10.45 -7.26 -12.68
CA VAL A 434 9.48 -6.56 -11.85
C VAL A 434 8.12 -6.50 -12.52
N LEU A 435 7.06 -6.23 -11.73
CA LEU A 435 5.77 -5.84 -12.27
C LEU A 435 5.69 -4.32 -12.40
N VAL A 436 5.07 -3.84 -13.47
CA VAL A 436 4.76 -2.42 -13.68
C VAL A 436 3.24 -2.28 -13.74
N TRP A 437 2.71 -1.45 -12.87
CA TRP A 437 1.28 -1.22 -12.72
C TRP A 437 0.95 0.26 -12.92
N ALA A 438 0.00 0.55 -13.78
CA ALA A 438 -0.51 1.90 -13.99
C ALA A 438 -1.91 2.03 -13.36
N THR A 439 -2.07 3.00 -12.48
CA THR A 439 -3.33 3.22 -11.75
C THR A 439 -3.77 4.67 -11.79
N PRO A 440 -4.93 4.97 -12.43
CA PRO A 440 -5.47 6.33 -12.49
C PRO A 440 -5.99 6.81 -11.13
N GLU A 441 -6.46 5.94 -10.22
CA GLU A 441 -6.92 6.33 -8.89
C GLU A 441 -5.87 7.08 -8.08
N TYR A 442 -4.61 6.74 -8.28
CA TYR A 442 -3.48 7.34 -7.55
C TYR A 442 -2.58 8.18 -8.46
N ALA A 443 -3.00 8.41 -9.72
CA ALA A 443 -2.25 9.17 -10.73
C ALA A 443 -0.77 8.74 -10.76
N THR A 444 -0.51 7.44 -10.82
CA THR A 444 0.86 6.91 -10.77
C THR A 444 1.05 5.67 -11.62
N VAL A 445 2.24 5.56 -12.20
CA VAL A 445 2.83 4.30 -12.61
C VAL A 445 3.66 3.78 -11.45
N ALA A 446 3.50 2.53 -11.08
CA ALA A 446 4.20 1.92 -9.97
C ALA A 446 5.06 0.74 -10.44
N TRP A 447 6.26 0.67 -9.91
CA TRP A 447 7.19 -0.43 -10.05
C TRP A 447 7.08 -1.34 -8.83
N ILE A 448 6.86 -2.64 -9.03
CA ILE A 448 6.64 -3.60 -7.93
C ILE A 448 7.70 -4.70 -7.98
N GLY A 449 8.59 -4.70 -6.98
CA GLY A 449 9.56 -5.76 -6.76
C GLY A 449 8.91 -6.97 -6.09
N HIS A 450 8.18 -7.76 -6.85
CA HIS A 450 7.34 -8.86 -6.37
C HIS A 450 8.12 -10.10 -5.93
N ASN A 451 9.34 -10.29 -6.44
CA ASN A 451 10.22 -11.43 -6.14
C ASN A 451 11.24 -11.15 -5.03
N ALA A 452 11.25 -9.93 -4.45
CA ALA A 452 12.12 -9.60 -3.33
C ALA A 452 11.76 -10.42 -2.09
N GLU A 453 12.72 -10.66 -1.18
CA GLU A 453 12.46 -11.30 0.12
C GLU A 453 11.36 -10.56 0.90
N THR A 454 11.37 -9.24 0.82
CA THR A 454 10.25 -8.38 1.23
C THR A 454 9.76 -7.63 -0.01
N PRO A 455 8.60 -7.98 -0.58
CA PRO A 455 8.06 -7.28 -1.74
C PRO A 455 7.87 -5.79 -1.47
N TYR A 456 8.15 -4.96 -2.47
CA TYR A 456 8.09 -3.50 -2.34
C TYR A 456 7.41 -2.86 -3.55
N ILE A 457 6.89 -1.64 -3.36
CA ILE A 457 6.31 -0.80 -4.41
C ILE A 457 7.00 0.57 -4.44
N ILE A 458 7.28 1.06 -5.63
CA ILE A 458 7.83 2.39 -5.88
C ILE A 458 6.86 3.15 -6.76
N PRO A 459 6.13 4.11 -6.22
CA PRO A 459 5.37 5.04 -7.01
C PRO A 459 6.32 5.94 -7.81
N MET A 460 6.13 6.00 -9.12
CA MET A 460 6.98 6.80 -10.02
C MET A 460 6.32 8.12 -10.42
N GLY A 461 5.04 8.28 -10.09
CA GLY A 461 4.26 9.42 -10.47
C GLY A 461 3.59 9.24 -11.84
N GLU A 462 3.04 10.33 -12.34
CA GLU A 462 2.32 10.39 -13.61
C GLU A 462 3.31 10.66 -14.77
N PRO A 463 3.23 9.92 -15.88
CA PRO A 463 4.00 10.24 -17.06
C PRO A 463 3.65 11.64 -17.59
N THR A 464 4.66 12.45 -17.86
CA THR A 464 4.45 13.83 -18.30
C THR A 464 3.73 13.90 -19.64
N GLY A 465 2.70 14.75 -19.73
CA GLY A 465 1.95 14.99 -20.94
C GLY A 465 0.67 14.16 -21.08
N THR A 466 0.39 13.24 -20.17
CA THR A 466 -0.84 12.42 -20.21
C THR A 466 -2.07 13.14 -19.68
N GLY A 467 -1.92 13.99 -18.67
CA GLY A 467 -3.07 14.56 -17.96
C GLY A 467 -3.74 13.52 -17.07
N VAL A 468 -4.94 13.08 -17.41
CA VAL A 468 -5.57 11.88 -16.85
C VAL A 468 -5.25 10.73 -17.78
N PHE A 469 -4.70 9.63 -17.27
CA PHE A 469 -4.37 8.45 -18.08
C PHE A 469 -5.11 7.21 -17.58
N GLU A 470 -5.55 6.38 -18.52
CA GLU A 470 -6.09 5.05 -18.29
C GLU A 470 -5.41 4.09 -19.27
N PHE A 471 -4.36 3.42 -18.80
CA PHE A 471 -3.60 2.50 -19.64
C PHE A 471 -4.20 1.10 -19.63
N VAL A 472 -4.40 0.57 -20.82
CA VAL A 472 -4.97 -0.74 -21.09
C VAL A 472 -3.94 -1.60 -21.81
N GLY A 473 -3.92 -2.88 -21.50
CA GLY A 473 -3.08 -3.84 -22.20
C GLY A 473 -1.62 -3.45 -22.18
N MET A 474 -1.11 -3.13 -21.00
CA MET A 474 0.31 -2.82 -20.81
C MET A 474 1.16 -4.04 -21.15
N TYR A 475 2.25 -3.83 -21.88
CA TYR A 475 3.19 -4.92 -22.19
C TYR A 475 4.61 -4.43 -22.32
N THR A 476 5.56 -5.36 -22.09
CA THR A 476 6.95 -5.23 -22.49
C THR A 476 7.32 -6.40 -23.40
N ILE A 477 8.39 -6.24 -24.16
CA ILE A 477 8.85 -7.28 -25.09
C ILE A 477 10.16 -7.84 -24.50
N PRO A 478 10.26 -9.17 -24.26
CA PRO A 478 11.50 -9.76 -23.79
C PRO A 478 12.59 -9.60 -24.83
N GLU A 479 13.84 -9.39 -24.42
CA GLU A 479 15.00 -9.25 -25.32
C GLU A 479 15.12 -10.42 -26.30
N ARG A 480 14.76 -11.60 -25.81
CA ARG A 480 14.67 -12.82 -26.62
C ARG A 480 13.33 -13.50 -26.40
N ILE A 481 12.51 -13.58 -27.45
CA ILE A 481 11.26 -14.34 -27.44
C ILE A 481 11.60 -15.84 -27.42
N PRO A 482 11.15 -16.60 -26.40
CA PRO A 482 11.39 -18.04 -26.33
C PRO A 482 10.72 -18.78 -27.51
N GLU A 483 11.41 -19.78 -28.08
CA GLU A 483 10.77 -20.69 -29.01
C GLU A 483 9.72 -21.56 -28.29
N LEU A 484 8.50 -21.61 -28.83
CA LEU A 484 7.48 -22.48 -28.30
C LEU A 484 7.85 -23.96 -28.52
N ALA A 485 7.72 -24.75 -27.46
CA ALA A 485 7.96 -26.19 -27.58
C ALA A 485 7.00 -26.82 -28.61
N PRO A 486 7.48 -27.74 -29.44
CA PRO A 486 6.61 -28.47 -30.36
C PRO A 486 5.55 -29.25 -29.59
N VAL A 487 4.29 -29.21 -30.07
CA VAL A 487 3.23 -30.01 -29.51
C VAL A 487 3.30 -31.39 -30.14
N ALA A 488 3.57 -32.41 -29.33
CA ALA A 488 3.56 -33.79 -29.79
C ALA A 488 2.13 -34.34 -29.73
N VAL A 489 1.61 -34.79 -30.84
CA VAL A 489 0.33 -35.52 -30.96
C VAL A 489 0.61 -36.85 -31.62
N GLU A 490 0.46 -37.96 -30.88
CA GLU A 490 0.67 -39.33 -31.36
C GLU A 490 1.94 -39.52 -32.21
N GLY A 491 3.09 -39.00 -31.78
CA GLY A 491 4.36 -39.12 -32.47
C GLY A 491 4.61 -38.11 -33.59
N VAL A 492 3.71 -37.19 -33.82
CA VAL A 492 3.86 -36.08 -34.76
C VAL A 492 4.16 -34.79 -34.00
N SER A 493 5.24 -34.12 -34.36
CA SER A 493 5.56 -32.78 -33.80
C SER A 493 4.94 -31.71 -34.70
N LEU A 494 4.11 -30.85 -34.12
CA LEU A 494 3.51 -29.71 -34.78
C LEU A 494 4.12 -28.43 -34.25
N TYR A 495 4.61 -27.59 -35.16
CA TYR A 495 5.01 -26.23 -34.86
C TYR A 495 3.93 -25.28 -35.36
N THR A 496 3.44 -24.42 -34.49
CA THR A 496 2.41 -23.44 -34.89
C THR A 496 2.52 -22.20 -34.02
N THR A 497 2.36 -21.04 -34.61
CA THR A 497 2.16 -19.78 -33.91
C THR A 497 0.77 -19.70 -33.29
N ASP A 498 -0.16 -20.54 -33.75
CA ASP A 498 -1.54 -20.64 -33.27
C ASP A 498 -1.68 -21.77 -32.24
N ARG A 499 -0.80 -21.87 -31.32
CA ARG A 499 -0.74 -22.95 -30.32
C ARG A 499 -2.06 -23.14 -29.57
N LEU A 500 -2.82 -22.07 -29.35
CA LEU A 500 -4.14 -22.14 -28.72
C LEU A 500 -5.12 -23.03 -29.49
N MET A 501 -4.94 -23.13 -30.80
CA MET A 501 -5.74 -24.04 -31.63
C MET A 501 -5.48 -25.52 -31.31
N LEU A 502 -4.36 -25.84 -30.63
CA LEU A 502 -3.99 -27.20 -30.27
C LEU A 502 -4.41 -27.58 -28.85
N THR A 503 -4.97 -26.64 -28.09
CA THR A 503 -5.34 -26.85 -26.68
C THR A 503 -6.84 -26.91 -26.45
N GLY A 504 -7.67 -26.69 -27.46
CA GLY A 504 -9.12 -26.74 -27.38
C GLY A 504 -9.71 -28.09 -27.72
N SER A 505 -11.04 -28.20 -27.63
CA SER A 505 -11.81 -29.35 -28.03
C SER A 505 -11.70 -29.71 -29.53
N GLU A 506 -11.20 -28.77 -30.33
CA GLU A 506 -10.97 -28.98 -31.76
C GLU A 506 -9.84 -29.95 -32.08
N TYR A 507 -8.89 -30.11 -31.10
CA TYR A 507 -7.77 -31.02 -31.23
C TYR A 507 -7.86 -32.22 -30.30
N ASN A 508 -9.02 -32.44 -29.73
CA ASN A 508 -9.29 -33.68 -29.05
C ASN A 508 -9.67 -34.73 -30.12
N PRO A 509 -8.83 -35.73 -30.38
CA PRO A 509 -9.06 -36.72 -31.45
C PRO A 509 -10.18 -37.72 -31.15
N ASN A 510 -11.00 -37.49 -30.11
CA ASN A 510 -12.14 -38.36 -29.79
C ASN A 510 -13.48 -37.73 -30.20
#